data_32d63f1e4591b7ea0cf839d741f11f2d
#
_entry.id   32d63f1e4591b7ea0cf839d741f11f2d
#
_cell.length_a   1.000
_cell.length_b   1.000
_cell.length_c   1.000
_cell.angle_alpha   90.00
_cell.angle_beta   90.00
_cell.angle_gamma   90.00
#
_symmetry.space_group_name_H-M   'P 1'
#
loop_
_entity.id
_entity.type
_entity.pdbx_description
1 polymer ?
#
loop_
_entity_poly.entity_id
_entity_poly.type
_entity_poly.pdbx_seq_one_letter_code
_entity_poly.pdbx_strand_id
1 'polypeptide(L)' 'MKSSDIQLGQRVRVATNDMTALVVGRPEYYTPRAKLVRIKYENSTRYEYMINNNLTALPAEEQYPALGGSYVKPENSF' A
#
# COMPACT_ATOMS: atom_id res chain seq x y z
N MET A 1 9.94 2.64 0.21
CA MET A 1 9.38 2.63 -1.14
C MET A 1 9.30 4.04 -1.68
N LYS A 2 9.65 4.24 -2.93
CA LYS A 2 9.54 5.58 -3.52
C LYS A 2 8.07 5.95 -3.67
N SER A 3 7.75 7.21 -3.40
CA SER A 3 6.36 7.63 -3.51
C SER A 3 5.82 7.46 -4.92
N SER A 4 6.67 7.58 -5.93
CA SER A 4 6.23 7.42 -7.31
C SER A 4 5.85 5.98 -7.65
N ASP A 5 6.27 5.02 -6.83
CA ASP A 5 5.94 3.62 -7.06
C ASP A 5 4.69 3.19 -6.29
N ILE A 6 4.10 4.09 -5.53
CA ILE A 6 2.96 3.76 -4.69
C ILE A 6 1.67 4.05 -5.47
N GLN A 7 0.78 3.07 -5.52
CA GLN A 7 -0.47 3.18 -6.26
C GLN A 7 -1.65 2.84 -5.38
N LEU A 8 -2.78 3.45 -5.69
CA LEU A 8 -4.02 3.15 -4.96
C LEU A 8 -4.39 1.68 -5.12
N GLY A 9 -4.83 1.08 -4.02
CA GLY A 9 -5.23 -0.32 -4.03
C GLY A 9 -4.09 -1.30 -3.88
N GLN A 10 -2.87 -0.82 -3.81
CA GLN A 10 -1.70 -1.68 -3.70
C GLN A 10 -1.57 -2.19 -2.26
N ARG A 11 -1.20 -3.46 -2.13
CA ARG A 11 -0.85 -4.01 -0.83
C ARG A 11 0.62 -3.75 -0.56
N VAL A 12 0.90 -3.29 0.64
CA VAL A 12 2.27 -2.98 1.05
C VAL A 12 2.50 -3.54 2.44
N ARG A 13 3.76 -3.68 2.80
CA ARG A 13 4.14 -4.07 4.15
C ARG A 13 4.65 -2.83 4.87
N VAL A 14 4.22 -2.66 6.11
CA VAL A 14 4.69 -1.55 6.93
C VAL A 14 5.91 -2.01 7.69
N ALA A 15 7.04 -1.39 7.42
CA ALA A 15 8.32 -1.86 7.96
C ALA A 15 8.40 -1.78 9.49
N THR A 16 7.70 -0.83 10.08
CA THR A 16 7.81 -0.62 11.52
C THR A 16 7.13 -1.70 12.34
N ASN A 17 6.14 -2.38 11.79
CA ASN A 17 5.43 -3.43 12.54
C ASN A 17 5.23 -4.70 11.72
N ASP A 18 5.78 -4.73 10.52
CA ASP A 18 5.73 -5.90 9.65
C ASP A 18 4.31 -6.34 9.28
N MET A 19 3.36 -5.43 9.33
CA MET A 19 1.98 -5.73 9.01
C MET A 19 1.66 -5.31 7.58
N THR A 20 0.66 -5.95 7.00
CA THR A 20 0.24 -5.64 5.64
C THR A 20 -0.90 -4.63 5.65
N ALA A 21 -0.88 -3.74 4.70
CA ALA A 21 -1.89 -2.70 4.58
C ALA A 21 -2.20 -2.42 3.13
N LEU A 22 -3.33 -1.76 2.90
CA LEU A 22 -3.72 -1.31 1.57
C LEU A 22 -3.46 0.18 1.46
N VAL A 23 -3.00 0.61 0.30
CA VAL A 23 -2.87 2.02 0.00
C VAL A 23 -4.25 2.54 -0.39
N VAL A 24 -4.77 3.46 0.39
CA VAL A 24 -6.12 3.99 0.17
C VAL A 24 -6.13 5.47 -0.20
N GLY A 25 -4.95 6.07 -0.31
CA GLY A 25 -4.86 7.46 -0.73
C GLY A 25 -3.55 7.68 -1.46
N ARG A 26 -3.51 8.70 -2.29
CA ARG A 26 -2.29 9.02 -3.02
C ARG A 26 -1.28 9.66 -2.10
N PRO A 27 0.02 9.49 -2.36
CA PRO A 27 1.04 10.15 -1.55
C PRO A 27 0.84 11.66 -1.53
N GLU A 28 0.98 12.24 -0.34
CA GLU A 28 0.83 13.67 -0.14
C GLU A 28 2.12 14.25 0.41
N TYR A 29 2.36 15.50 0.13
CA TYR A 29 3.58 16.15 0.58
C TYR A 29 3.66 16.11 2.11
N TYR A 30 4.80 15.77 2.63
CA TYR A 30 5.08 15.82 4.06
C TYR A 30 6.37 16.58 4.31
N THR A 31 7.47 16.11 3.73
CA THR A 31 8.75 16.80 3.79
C THR A 31 9.40 16.67 2.42
N PRO A 32 10.48 17.41 2.16
CA PRO A 32 11.18 17.24 0.88
C PRO A 32 11.66 15.82 0.63
N ARG A 33 11.77 15.00 1.68
CA ARG A 33 12.33 13.65 1.54
C ARG A 33 11.32 12.57 1.77
N ALA A 34 10.10 12.90 2.14
CA ALA A 34 9.10 11.89 2.45
C ALA A 34 7.70 12.40 2.15
N LYS A 35 6.82 11.49 1.82
CA LYS A 35 5.42 11.81 1.60
C LYS A 35 4.57 10.95 2.53
N LEU A 36 3.43 11.48 2.90
CA LEU A 36 2.45 10.71 3.69
C LEU A 36 1.57 9.94 2.76
N VAL A 37 1.35 8.67 3.09
CA VAL A 37 0.49 7.79 2.32
C VAL A 37 -0.60 7.30 3.26
N ARG A 38 -1.83 7.45 2.84
CA ARG A 38 -2.95 6.96 3.64
C ARG A 38 -3.11 5.47 3.41
N ILE A 39 -3.09 4.71 4.49
CA ILE A 39 -3.17 3.26 4.42
C ILE A 39 -4.26 2.76 5.35
N LYS A 40 -4.68 1.53 5.11
CA LYS A 40 -5.62 0.83 5.98
C LYS A 40 -5.05 -0.54 6.22
N TYR A 41 -4.77 -0.87 7.47
CA TYR A 41 -4.28 -2.21 7.80
C TYR A 41 -5.36 -3.24 7.49
N GLU A 42 -4.94 -4.39 7.00
CA GLU A 42 -5.89 -5.40 6.56
C GLU A 42 -6.75 -5.96 7.67
N ASN A 43 -6.23 -5.95 8.88
CA ASN A 43 -6.99 -6.46 10.01
C ASN A 43 -7.66 -5.35 10.81
N SER A 44 -7.85 -4.21 10.22
CA SER A 44 -8.42 -3.06 10.91
C SER A 44 -9.34 -2.30 9.96
N THR A 45 -10.28 -1.57 10.55
CA THR A 45 -11.13 -0.69 9.76
C THR A 45 -10.65 0.75 9.83
N ARG A 46 -9.53 0.99 10.49
CA ARG A 46 -9.02 2.35 10.66
C ARG A 46 -8.06 2.72 9.55
N TYR A 47 -8.06 4.00 9.23
CA TYR A 47 -7.10 4.56 8.29
C TYR A 47 -6.00 5.25 9.06
N GLU A 48 -4.79 5.18 8.53
CA GLU A 48 -3.64 5.84 9.14
C GLU A 48 -2.78 6.44 8.05
N TYR A 49 -1.97 7.42 8.43
CA TYR A 49 -0.96 7.95 7.52
C TYR A 49 0.39 7.37 7.87
N MET A 50 1.15 7.04 6.86
CA MET A 50 2.47 6.45 7.04
C MET A 50 3.40 7.08 6.01
N ILE A 51 4.63 7.41 6.41
CA ILE A 51 5.57 7.95 5.44
C ILE A 51 5.98 6.83 4.48
N ASN A 52 6.17 7.21 3.23
CA ASN A 52 6.49 6.23 2.19
C ASN A 52 7.76 5.44 2.49
N ASN A 53 8.69 6.02 3.25
CA ASN A 53 9.93 5.33 3.59
C ASN A 53 9.70 4.10 4.45
N ASN A 54 8.56 4.03 5.14
CA ASN A 54 8.25 2.89 5.99
C ASN A 54 7.40 1.85 5.27
N LEU A 55 7.18 2.01 3.99
CA LEU A 55 6.40 1.05 3.21
C LEU A 55 7.32 0.26 2.31
N THR A 56 7.05 -1.03 2.19
CA THR A 56 7.82 -1.95 1.36
C THR A 56 6.88 -2.64 0.40
N ALA A 57 7.31 -2.78 -0.84
CA ALA A 57 6.50 -3.47 -1.83
C ALA A 57 6.42 -4.96 -1.49
N LEU A 58 5.27 -5.55 -1.71
CA LEU A 58 5.11 -6.99 -1.58
C LEU A 58 5.36 -7.64 -2.92
N PRO A 59 5.82 -8.92 -2.93
CA PRO A 59 5.97 -9.66 -4.17
C PRO A 59 4.63 -9.74 -4.91
N ALA A 60 4.69 -9.93 -6.21
CA ALA A 60 3.49 -9.95 -7.02
C ALA A 60 2.48 -10.99 -6.54
N GLU A 61 2.97 -12.14 -6.12
CA GLU A 61 2.05 -13.19 -5.69
C GLU A 61 1.35 -12.86 -4.39
N GLU A 62 1.83 -11.88 -3.65
CA GLU A 62 1.18 -11.46 -2.42
C GLU A 62 0.31 -10.23 -2.61
N GLN A 63 0.37 -9.62 -3.77
CA GLN A 63 -0.46 -8.46 -4.06
C GLN A 63 -1.91 -8.85 -4.25
N TYR A 64 -2.15 -10.05 -4.78
CA TYR A 64 -3.46 -10.48 -5.18
C TYR A 64 -3.77 -11.80 -4.52
N PRO A 65 -4.35 -11.78 -3.33
CA PRO A 65 -4.64 -13.01 -2.60
C PRO A 65 -5.46 -13.95 -3.44
N ALA A 66 -5.05 -15.17 -3.47
CA ALA A 66 -5.72 -16.13 -4.29
C ALA A 66 -7.18 -16.24 -3.98
N LEU A 67 -7.50 -16.24 -2.70
CA LEU A 67 -8.84 -16.44 -2.38
C LEU A 67 -9.65 -15.22 -2.71
N GLY A 68 -9.08 -14.14 -2.74
CA GLY A 68 -9.83 -13.02 -3.09
C GLY A 68 -10.43 -13.24 -4.42
N GLY A 69 -9.70 -13.75 -5.30
CA GLY A 69 -10.21 -13.88 -6.61
C GLY A 69 -10.94 -12.63 -7.01
N SER A 70 -11.29 -11.87 -6.05
CA SER A 70 -12.03 -10.68 -6.33
C SER A 70 -11.14 -9.53 -6.72
N TYR A 71 -9.89 -9.61 -6.43
CA TYR A 71 -9.03 -8.52 -6.81
C TYR A 71 -8.67 -8.65 -8.28
N VAL A 72 -8.86 -7.60 -9.03
CA VAL A 72 -8.58 -7.60 -10.45
C VAL A 72 -7.40 -6.72 -10.69
N LYS A 73 -6.35 -7.24 -11.30
CA LYS A 73 -5.18 -6.45 -11.54
C LYS A 73 -5.48 -5.36 -12.54
N PRO A 74 -5.05 -4.16 -12.29
CA PRO A 74 -5.34 -3.07 -13.21
C PRO A 74 -4.87 -3.30 -14.62
N GLU A 75 -3.70 -3.89 -14.76
CA GLU A 75 -3.17 -4.09 -16.10
C GLU A 75 -3.90 -5.18 -16.83
N ASN A 76 -4.69 -5.97 -16.14
CA ASN A 76 -5.45 -6.96 -16.81
C ASN A 76 -6.87 -6.71 -16.71
N SER A 77 -7.18 -5.60 -16.30
CA SER A 77 -8.52 -5.34 -16.05
C SER A 77 -9.25 -5.47 -17.24
N PHE A 78 -8.57 -5.68 -17.78
CA PHE A 78 -8.84 -6.40 -18.51
C PHE A 78 -9.73 -6.40 -19.09
#